data_64be6476ded396699be75e0ec159c3a6
#
_entry.id   64be6476ded396699be75e0ec159c3a6
#
_cell.length_a   1.000
_cell.length_b   1.000
_cell.length_c   1.000
_cell.angle_alpha   90.00
_cell.angle_beta   90.00
_cell.angle_gamma   90.00
#
_symmetry.space_group_name_H-M   'P 1'
#
loop_
_entity.id
_entity.type
_entity.pdbx_description
1 polymer ?
#
loop_
_entity_poly.entity_id
_entity_poly.type
_entity_poly.pdbx_seq_one_letter_code
_entity_poly.pdbx_strand_id
1 'polypeptide(L)'
;MKTIYTLLIINLFLMATATAQDTARYIKTSTGYLMVLRQGDDIFKQLEAFAEKEKIPSASFTGFGFVDATFGYFNRETKKYEPKEFSNMELSGMNGSIAWQKGKVSLHTHGTVTDRNFNAFGGHMLGGTVGTGSLEITVIVHPQQLERVFEEPLGANVLSLEKK
;
A
#
# COMPACT_ATOMS: atom_id res chain seq x y z
N MET A 1 53.76 52.23 5.96
CA MET A 1 52.71 51.60 5.12
C MET A 1 52.70 50.14 5.51
N LYS A 2 51.65 49.72 6.22
CA LYS A 2 51.43 48.31 6.61
C LYS A 2 50.31 47.73 5.70
N THR A 3 50.68 46.76 4.85
CA THR A 3 49.78 46.09 3.92
C THR A 3 49.09 44.95 4.65
N ILE A 4 47.77 45.06 4.83
CA ILE A 4 46.94 44.05 5.45
C ILE A 4 46.48 43.10 4.31
N TYR A 5 46.93 41.84 4.35
CA TYR A 5 46.43 40.78 3.48
C TYR A 5 45.15 40.19 4.09
N THR A 6 44.01 40.47 3.49
CA THR A 6 42.75 39.86 3.86
C THR A 6 42.66 38.47 3.21
N LEU A 7 42.77 37.42 4.03
CA LEU A 7 42.61 36.04 3.59
C LEU A 7 41.08 35.76 3.43
N LEU A 8 40.61 35.62 2.20
CA LEU A 8 39.26 35.23 1.89
C LEU A 8 39.16 33.70 1.97
N ILE A 9 38.58 33.18 3.06
CA ILE A 9 38.30 31.74 3.22
C ILE A 9 36.98 31.45 2.50
N ILE A 10 37.08 30.84 1.33
CA ILE A 10 35.91 30.31 0.59
C ILE A 10 35.56 28.96 1.22
N ASN A 11 34.50 28.94 2.06
CA ASN A 11 33.88 27.72 2.54
C ASN A 11 33.08 27.07 1.39
N LEU A 12 33.68 26.11 0.72
CA LEU A 12 33.01 25.26 -0.26
C LEU A 12 32.13 24.25 0.51
N PHE A 13 30.87 24.58 0.71
CA PHE A 13 29.88 23.61 1.20
C PHE A 13 29.70 22.50 0.14
N LEU A 14 30.39 21.37 0.31
CA LEU A 14 30.02 20.13 -0.39
C LEU A 14 28.63 19.71 0.13
N MET A 15 27.59 20.06 -0.60
CA MET A 15 26.30 19.39 -0.44
C MET A 15 26.47 17.94 -0.92
N ALA A 16 26.74 17.03 0.02
CA ALA A 16 26.59 15.62 -0.24
C ALA A 16 25.09 15.37 -0.51
N THR A 17 24.74 15.21 -1.78
CA THR A 17 23.45 14.65 -2.14
C THR A 17 23.43 13.22 -1.63
N ALA A 18 22.80 13.00 -0.47
CA ALA A 18 22.46 11.67 -0.02
C ALA A 18 21.51 11.08 -1.07
N THR A 19 22.05 10.26 -1.97
CA THR A 19 21.22 9.40 -2.79
C THR A 19 20.48 8.50 -1.83
N ALA A 20 19.17 8.71 -1.68
CA ALA A 20 18.31 7.78 -0.97
C ALA A 20 18.55 6.42 -1.60
N GLN A 21 19.15 5.50 -0.84
CA GLN A 21 19.37 4.14 -1.29
C GLN A 21 18.00 3.57 -1.59
N ASP A 22 17.72 3.30 -2.86
CA ASP A 22 16.45 2.69 -3.29
C ASP A 22 16.41 1.26 -2.73
N THR A 23 15.94 1.17 -1.48
CA THR A 23 15.84 -0.11 -0.79
C THR A 23 14.72 -0.90 -1.45
N ALA A 24 15.06 -2.11 -1.91
CA ALA A 24 14.07 -3.02 -2.49
C ALA A 24 12.84 -3.13 -1.56
N ARG A 25 11.66 -2.91 -2.13
CA ARG A 25 10.38 -2.99 -1.38
C ARG A 25 9.87 -4.40 -1.23
N TYR A 26 10.40 -5.37 -1.97
CA TYR A 26 9.98 -6.77 -1.92
C TYR A 26 11.08 -7.72 -2.38
N ILE A 27 10.95 -8.95 -1.94
CA ILE A 27 11.75 -10.10 -2.38
C ILE A 27 10.82 -11.24 -2.81
N LYS A 28 11.29 -12.09 -3.74
CA LYS A 28 10.57 -13.30 -4.15
C LYS A 28 10.76 -14.39 -3.11
N THR A 29 9.68 -15.16 -2.85
CA THR A 29 9.66 -16.34 -2.00
C THR A 29 9.21 -17.58 -2.79
N SER A 30 9.17 -18.74 -2.17
CA SER A 30 8.69 -19.97 -2.83
C SER A 30 7.20 -19.93 -3.22
N THR A 31 6.39 -19.14 -2.53
CA THR A 31 4.93 -19.07 -2.73
C THR A 31 4.46 -17.73 -3.30
N GLY A 32 5.38 -16.78 -3.50
CA GLY A 32 5.04 -15.44 -3.98
C GLY A 32 6.08 -14.42 -3.57
N TYR A 33 5.71 -13.46 -2.71
CA TYR A 33 6.60 -12.36 -2.33
C TYR A 33 6.41 -11.94 -0.87
N LEU A 34 7.48 -11.43 -0.28
CA LEU A 34 7.45 -10.67 0.96
C LEU A 34 7.76 -9.21 0.62
N MET A 35 6.88 -8.30 1.01
CA MET A 35 7.05 -6.85 0.81
C MET A 35 7.25 -6.16 2.15
N VAL A 36 8.10 -5.13 2.17
CA VAL A 36 8.28 -4.24 3.33
C VAL A 36 8.18 -2.81 2.83
N LEU A 37 7.04 -2.19 3.10
CA LEU A 37 6.81 -0.79 2.82
C LEU A 37 7.34 0.08 3.96
N ARG A 38 7.69 1.31 3.64
CA ARG A 38 8.31 2.26 4.55
C ARG A 38 7.42 3.46 4.78
N GLN A 39 7.70 4.20 5.83
CA GLN A 39 6.98 5.43 6.16
C GLN A 39 6.81 6.33 4.93
N GLY A 40 5.58 6.77 4.68
CA GLY A 40 5.19 7.61 3.56
C GLY A 40 4.82 6.84 2.27
N ASP A 41 5.09 5.52 2.19
CA ASP A 41 4.64 4.72 1.04
C ASP A 41 3.10 4.62 1.03
N ASP A 42 2.47 4.90 -0.11
CA ASP A 42 1.06 4.64 -0.36
C ASP A 42 0.87 3.13 -0.60
N ILE A 43 0.15 2.47 0.28
CA ILE A 43 0.03 1.02 0.31
C ILE A 43 -0.56 0.47 -1.00
N PHE A 44 -1.61 1.10 -1.49
CA PHE A 44 -2.33 0.61 -2.67
C PHE A 44 -1.53 0.85 -3.94
N LYS A 45 -0.92 2.03 -4.09
CA LYS A 45 -0.03 2.30 -5.24
C LYS A 45 1.17 1.37 -5.28
N GLN A 46 1.75 1.03 -4.12
CA GLN A 46 2.86 0.08 -4.07
C GLN A 46 2.43 -1.33 -4.49
N LEU A 47 1.26 -1.80 -4.03
CA LEU A 47 0.70 -3.09 -4.43
C LEU A 47 0.34 -3.13 -5.92
N GLU A 48 -0.25 -2.05 -6.46
CA GLU A 48 -0.59 -1.93 -7.88
C GLU A 48 0.67 -1.94 -8.75
N ALA A 49 1.64 -1.07 -8.45
CA ALA A 49 2.91 -1.02 -9.18
C ALA A 49 3.69 -2.34 -9.12
N PHE A 50 3.69 -3.00 -7.96
CA PHE A 50 4.28 -4.34 -7.79
C PHE A 50 3.58 -5.35 -8.69
N ALA A 51 2.25 -5.40 -8.67
CA ALA A 51 1.47 -6.38 -9.44
C ALA A 51 1.65 -6.19 -10.96
N GLU A 52 1.71 -4.95 -11.43
CA GLU A 52 1.99 -4.62 -12.84
C GLU A 52 3.42 -5.02 -13.23
N LYS A 53 4.42 -4.64 -12.45
CA LYS A 53 5.84 -4.90 -12.71
C LYS A 53 6.16 -6.40 -12.75
N GLU A 54 5.67 -7.16 -11.77
CA GLU A 54 5.90 -8.61 -11.66
C GLU A 54 4.89 -9.43 -12.47
N LYS A 55 3.96 -8.77 -13.17
CA LYS A 55 2.90 -9.41 -14.00
C LYS A 55 2.13 -10.46 -13.20
N ILE A 56 1.72 -10.09 -11.99
CA ILE A 56 0.99 -10.98 -11.08
C ILE A 56 -0.37 -11.33 -11.69
N PRO A 57 -0.66 -12.61 -11.98
CA PRO A 57 -1.95 -12.98 -12.58
C PRO A 57 -3.13 -12.74 -11.62
N SER A 58 -2.95 -13.18 -10.40
CA SER A 58 -3.77 -12.88 -9.23
C SER A 58 -3.03 -13.30 -7.97
N ALA A 59 -3.46 -12.77 -6.83
CA ALA A 59 -2.86 -13.13 -5.54
C ALA A 59 -3.84 -12.90 -4.39
N SER A 60 -3.58 -13.56 -3.27
CA SER A 60 -4.05 -13.12 -1.96
C SER A 60 -2.88 -12.49 -1.20
N PHE A 61 -3.18 -11.58 -0.29
CA PHE A 61 -2.16 -10.98 0.58
C PHE A 61 -2.67 -10.74 1.99
N THR A 62 -1.74 -10.73 2.92
CA THR A 62 -1.95 -10.32 4.31
C THR A 62 -0.84 -9.38 4.72
N GLY A 63 -1.11 -8.49 5.68
CA GLY A 63 -0.07 -7.59 6.19
C GLY A 63 -0.43 -6.98 7.53
N PHE A 64 0.58 -6.40 8.19
CA PHE A 64 0.47 -5.72 9.47
C PHE A 64 1.55 -4.64 9.60
N GLY A 65 1.34 -3.66 10.47
CA GLY A 65 2.29 -2.57 10.69
C GLY A 65 1.61 -1.30 11.19
N PHE A 66 2.12 -0.13 10.79
CA PHE A 66 1.60 1.17 11.23
C PHE A 66 1.10 1.98 10.04
N VAL A 67 -0.10 2.56 10.16
CA VAL A 67 -0.76 3.20 9.02
C VAL A 67 -1.58 4.43 9.42
N ASP A 68 -1.73 5.32 8.43
CA ASP A 68 -2.91 6.16 8.28
C ASP A 68 -3.82 5.47 7.26
N ALA A 69 -5.06 5.18 7.62
CA ALA A 69 -5.97 4.37 6.81
C ALA A 69 -7.33 5.04 6.63
N THR A 70 -7.91 4.84 5.45
CA THR A 70 -9.30 5.21 5.16
C THR A 70 -10.11 3.93 4.99
N PHE A 71 -11.11 3.74 5.83
CA PHE A 71 -12.11 2.68 5.69
C PHE A 71 -13.40 3.22 5.11
N GLY A 72 -14.15 2.36 4.42
CA GLY A 72 -15.46 2.69 3.87
C GLY A 72 -16.53 1.71 4.31
N TYR A 73 -17.66 2.24 4.78
CA TYR A 73 -18.87 1.47 4.94
C TYR A 73 -19.68 1.53 3.65
N PHE A 74 -20.02 0.38 3.06
CA PHE A 74 -20.80 0.34 1.82
C PHE A 74 -22.29 0.55 2.15
N ASN A 75 -22.81 1.71 1.81
CA ASN A 75 -24.22 2.02 1.93
C ASN A 75 -24.99 1.31 0.79
N ARG A 76 -25.85 0.35 1.17
CA ARG A 76 -26.60 -0.49 0.21
C ARG A 76 -27.69 0.26 -0.55
N GLU A 77 -28.20 1.35 0.01
CA GLU A 77 -29.24 2.17 -0.61
C GLU A 77 -28.65 3.08 -1.68
N THR A 78 -27.57 3.79 -1.35
CA THR A 78 -26.91 4.72 -2.25
C THR A 78 -25.91 4.06 -3.19
N LYS A 79 -25.53 2.80 -2.94
CA LYS A 79 -24.45 2.05 -3.64
C LYS A 79 -23.10 2.77 -3.60
N LYS A 80 -22.83 3.50 -2.53
CA LYS A 80 -21.58 4.25 -2.35
C LYS A 80 -20.91 3.90 -1.02
N TYR A 81 -19.59 4.05 -0.98
CA TYR A 81 -18.84 4.00 0.27
C TYR A 81 -18.95 5.32 1.04
N GLU A 82 -19.16 5.20 2.34
CA GLU A 82 -19.08 6.29 3.32
C GLU A 82 -17.69 6.20 3.97
N PRO A 83 -16.75 7.09 3.64
CA PRO A 83 -15.38 6.99 4.10
C PRO A 83 -15.22 7.49 5.54
N LYS A 84 -14.28 6.89 6.27
CA LYS A 84 -13.80 7.36 7.56
C LYS A 84 -12.29 7.20 7.64
N GLU A 85 -11.60 8.28 8.01
CA GLU A 85 -10.15 8.33 8.14
C GLU A 85 -9.71 8.03 9.58
N PHE A 86 -8.58 7.33 9.69
CA PHE A 86 -7.93 6.97 10.95
C PHE A 86 -6.44 7.23 10.79
N SER A 87 -5.87 8.06 11.65
CA SER A 87 -4.47 8.43 11.61
C SER A 87 -3.70 7.88 12.79
N ASN A 88 -2.40 7.57 12.55
CA ASN A 88 -1.48 7.10 13.57
C ASN A 88 -1.97 5.83 14.27
N MET A 89 -2.36 4.85 13.47
CA MET A 89 -2.95 3.59 13.94
C MET A 89 -1.96 2.43 13.77
N GLU A 90 -2.09 1.44 14.64
CA GLU A 90 -1.48 0.13 14.45
C GLU A 90 -2.41 -0.75 13.60
N LEU A 91 -1.93 -1.18 12.43
CA LEU A 91 -2.65 -2.14 11.59
C LEU A 91 -2.44 -3.55 12.15
N SER A 92 -3.38 -4.03 12.94
CA SER A 92 -3.36 -5.37 13.52
C SER A 92 -3.44 -6.47 12.48
N GLY A 93 -4.01 -6.15 11.31
CA GLY A 93 -4.03 -7.02 10.15
C GLY A 93 -4.82 -6.43 9.00
N MET A 94 -4.35 -6.73 7.79
CA MET A 94 -5.14 -6.56 6.56
C MET A 94 -5.12 -7.84 5.76
N ASN A 95 -6.21 -8.09 5.03
CA ASN A 95 -6.34 -9.18 4.10
C ASN A 95 -6.91 -8.66 2.80
N GLY A 96 -6.39 -9.14 1.69
CA GLY A 96 -6.87 -8.68 0.41
C GLY A 96 -6.55 -9.63 -0.73
N SER A 97 -7.01 -9.24 -1.91
CA SER A 97 -6.73 -9.94 -3.15
C SER A 97 -6.35 -8.96 -4.26
N ILE A 98 -5.42 -9.41 -5.08
CA ILE A 98 -5.01 -8.78 -6.34
C ILE A 98 -5.71 -9.54 -7.47
N ALA A 99 -6.41 -8.83 -8.31
CA ALA A 99 -7.02 -9.32 -9.53
C ALA A 99 -6.96 -8.23 -10.60
N TRP A 100 -7.56 -8.44 -11.74
CA TRP A 100 -7.59 -7.48 -12.82
C TRP A 100 -9.02 -7.01 -13.11
N GLN A 101 -9.16 -5.84 -13.69
CA GLN A 101 -10.41 -5.30 -14.17
C GLN A 101 -10.13 -4.42 -15.39
N LYS A 102 -10.63 -4.81 -16.55
CA LYS A 102 -10.43 -4.06 -17.82
C LYS A 102 -8.95 -3.71 -18.08
N GLY A 103 -8.05 -4.67 -17.82
CA GLY A 103 -6.61 -4.51 -18.05
C GLY A 103 -5.85 -3.70 -17.00
N LYS A 104 -6.48 -3.33 -15.89
CA LYS A 104 -5.85 -2.65 -14.74
C LYS A 104 -5.87 -3.53 -13.51
N VAL A 105 -4.88 -3.36 -12.64
CA VAL A 105 -4.88 -4.01 -11.32
C VAL A 105 -6.09 -3.54 -10.52
N SER A 106 -6.74 -4.47 -9.86
CA SER A 106 -7.89 -4.22 -8.99
C SER A 106 -7.67 -4.90 -7.65
N LEU A 107 -7.55 -4.08 -6.61
CA LEU A 107 -7.37 -4.52 -5.24
C LEU A 107 -8.73 -4.60 -4.54
N HIS A 108 -8.85 -5.59 -3.64
CA HIS A 108 -9.95 -5.65 -2.68
C HIS A 108 -9.35 -5.98 -1.32
N THR A 109 -9.48 -5.08 -0.38
CA THR A 109 -8.78 -5.15 0.90
C THR A 109 -9.71 -4.82 2.06
N HIS A 110 -9.65 -5.64 3.09
CA HIS A 110 -10.23 -5.36 4.39
C HIS A 110 -9.10 -5.31 5.44
N GLY A 111 -9.29 -4.53 6.50
CA GLY A 111 -8.32 -4.42 7.56
C GLY A 111 -8.94 -4.08 8.90
N THR A 112 -8.11 -4.21 9.93
CA THR A 112 -8.42 -3.79 11.30
C THR A 112 -7.25 -2.99 11.84
N VAL A 113 -7.54 -1.81 12.36
CA VAL A 113 -6.57 -0.94 13.03
C VAL A 113 -6.93 -0.78 14.49
N THR A 114 -5.93 -0.55 15.33
CA THR A 114 -6.11 -0.27 16.76
C THR A 114 -5.49 1.08 17.13
N ASP A 115 -6.16 1.79 18.03
CA ASP A 115 -5.64 3.01 18.61
C ASP A 115 -4.77 2.72 19.86
N ARG A 116 -4.18 3.77 20.46
CA ARG A 116 -3.37 3.68 21.68
C ARG A 116 -4.12 3.12 22.92
N ASN A 117 -5.44 3.07 22.87
CA ASN A 117 -6.29 2.53 23.93
C ASN A 117 -6.78 1.11 23.61
N PHE A 118 -6.24 0.50 22.55
CA PHE A 118 -6.62 -0.81 22.02
C PHE A 118 -8.08 -0.91 21.54
N ASN A 119 -8.71 0.22 21.23
CA ASN A 119 -9.99 0.20 20.51
C ASN A 119 -9.75 -0.21 19.06
N ALA A 120 -10.49 -1.20 18.59
CA ALA A 120 -10.36 -1.72 17.24
C ALA A 120 -11.41 -1.10 16.29
N PHE A 121 -10.95 -0.71 15.10
CA PHE A 121 -11.78 -0.21 14.00
C PHE A 121 -11.38 -0.93 12.72
N GLY A 122 -12.32 -1.18 11.83
CA GLY A 122 -11.97 -1.86 10.59
C GLY A 122 -13.13 -1.98 9.62
N GLY A 123 -12.84 -2.57 8.48
CA GLY A 123 -13.79 -2.77 7.38
C GLY A 123 -13.09 -2.79 6.03
N HIS A 124 -13.83 -2.36 5.00
CA HIS A 124 -13.26 -2.23 3.66
C HIS A 124 -12.28 -1.07 3.62
N MET A 125 -11.03 -1.33 3.23
CA MET A 125 -10.00 -0.29 3.07
C MET A 125 -10.15 0.38 1.71
N LEU A 126 -10.29 1.70 1.72
CA LEU A 126 -10.31 2.54 0.52
C LEU A 126 -8.92 3.09 0.17
N GLY A 127 -8.00 3.07 1.12
CA GLY A 127 -6.62 3.51 0.95
C GLY A 127 -5.87 3.51 2.27
N GLY A 128 -4.57 3.78 2.20
CA GLY A 128 -3.73 3.94 3.37
C GLY A 128 -2.29 4.28 3.01
N THR A 129 -1.64 4.93 3.95
CA THR A 129 -0.22 5.30 3.88
C THR A 129 0.51 4.70 5.07
N VAL A 130 1.71 4.21 4.86
CA VAL A 130 2.54 3.69 5.95
C VAL A 130 2.89 4.84 6.89
N GLY A 131 2.51 4.70 8.15
CA GLY A 131 2.80 5.64 9.23
C GLY A 131 4.22 5.50 9.78
N THR A 132 4.37 5.69 11.09
CA THR A 132 5.67 5.50 11.74
C THR A 132 6.11 4.04 11.68
N GLY A 133 7.31 3.77 11.15
CA GLY A 133 7.87 2.41 11.06
C GLY A 133 7.73 1.78 9.67
N SER A 134 7.10 0.62 9.60
CA SER A 134 6.97 -0.17 8.38
C SER A 134 5.65 -0.93 8.31
N LEU A 135 5.36 -1.42 7.12
CA LEU A 135 4.27 -2.37 6.85
C LEU A 135 4.86 -3.61 6.18
N GLU A 136 4.62 -4.77 6.76
CA GLU A 136 5.02 -6.06 6.20
C GLU A 136 3.82 -6.70 5.51
N ILE A 137 4.02 -7.17 4.26
CA ILE A 137 2.97 -7.79 3.45
C ILE A 137 3.49 -9.10 2.88
N THR A 138 2.79 -10.20 3.17
CA THR A 138 3.00 -11.49 2.51
C THR A 138 2.02 -11.61 1.35
N VAL A 139 2.53 -11.88 0.15
CA VAL A 139 1.74 -12.08 -1.07
C VAL A 139 1.88 -13.52 -1.53
N ILE A 140 0.75 -14.21 -1.66
CA ILE A 140 0.67 -15.58 -2.21
C ILE A 140 0.11 -15.48 -3.62
N VAL A 141 0.93 -15.84 -4.63
CA VAL A 141 0.56 -15.75 -6.04
C VAL A 141 -0.25 -16.97 -6.46
N HIS A 142 -1.34 -16.74 -7.17
CA HIS A 142 -2.13 -17.78 -7.83
C HIS A 142 -1.76 -17.86 -9.31
N PRO A 143 -1.70 -19.07 -9.92
CA PRO A 143 -1.28 -19.22 -11.30
C PRO A 143 -2.31 -18.77 -12.35
N GLN A 144 -3.58 -18.62 -11.93
CA GLN A 144 -4.66 -18.19 -12.82
C GLN A 144 -4.78 -16.66 -12.81
N GLN A 145 -4.97 -16.08 -13.97
CA GLN A 145 -5.41 -14.68 -14.05
C GLN A 145 -6.88 -14.61 -13.69
N LEU A 146 -7.19 -13.83 -12.64
CA LEU A 146 -8.55 -13.60 -12.19
C LEU A 146 -8.96 -12.16 -12.50
N GLU A 147 -10.24 -11.98 -12.82
CA GLU A 147 -10.81 -10.66 -13.08
C GLU A 147 -11.96 -10.35 -12.11
N ARG A 148 -12.21 -9.05 -11.92
CA ARG A 148 -13.43 -8.58 -11.27
C ARG A 148 -14.42 -8.17 -12.32
N VAL A 149 -15.67 -8.60 -12.13
CA VAL A 149 -16.81 -8.24 -12.96
C VAL A 149 -17.83 -7.47 -12.12
N PHE A 150 -18.48 -6.50 -12.74
CA PHE A 150 -19.54 -5.75 -12.06
C PHE A 150 -20.82 -6.59 -12.02
N GLU A 151 -21.37 -6.75 -10.83
CA GLU A 151 -22.65 -7.43 -10.61
C GLU A 151 -23.74 -6.43 -10.25
N GLU A 152 -24.70 -6.22 -11.17
CA GLU A 152 -25.78 -5.23 -11.02
C GLU A 152 -26.60 -5.38 -9.73
N PRO A 153 -27.05 -6.60 -9.33
CA PRO A 153 -27.84 -6.71 -8.10
C PRO A 153 -27.09 -6.25 -6.85
N LEU A 154 -25.76 -6.46 -6.81
CA LEU A 154 -24.91 -6.06 -5.70
C LEU A 154 -24.46 -4.60 -5.83
N GLY A 155 -24.35 -4.09 -7.05
CA GLY A 155 -23.76 -2.79 -7.35
C GLY A 155 -22.26 -2.75 -7.04
N ALA A 156 -21.56 -3.87 -7.18
CA ALA A 156 -20.17 -4.02 -6.79
C ALA A 156 -19.38 -4.88 -7.78
N ASN A 157 -18.05 -4.69 -7.78
CA ASN A 157 -17.12 -5.53 -8.55
C ASN A 157 -16.77 -6.79 -7.75
N VAL A 158 -17.12 -7.96 -8.27
CA VAL A 158 -16.92 -9.25 -7.63
C VAL A 158 -15.84 -10.05 -8.36
N LEU A 159 -15.05 -10.80 -7.61
CA LEU A 159 -14.03 -11.68 -8.18
C LEU A 159 -14.73 -12.83 -8.94
N SER A 160 -14.42 -12.96 -10.24
CA SER A 160 -14.92 -14.04 -11.08
C SER A 160 -13.93 -15.21 -11.09
N LEU A 161 -14.45 -16.42 -10.93
CA LEU A 161 -13.69 -17.67 -11.08
C LEU A 161 -13.91 -18.30 -12.47
N GLU A 162 -14.70 -17.67 -13.32
CA GLU A 162 -14.92 -18.13 -14.69
C GLU A 162 -13.62 -17.94 -15.51
N LYS A 163 -13.22 -18.99 -16.20
CA LYS A 163 -12.14 -18.94 -17.19
C LYS A 163 -12.66 -18.23 -18.43
N LYS A 164 -11.99 -17.16 -18.83
CA LYS A 164 -12.17 -16.58 -20.16
C LYS A 164 -11.38 -17.34 -21.20
#